data_4d211c067fc72afcd0fb08df17a7e034
#
_entry.id   4d211c067fc72afcd0fb08df17a7e034
#
_cell.length_a   1.000
_cell.length_b   1.000
_cell.length_c   1.000
_cell.angle_alpha   90.00
_cell.angle_beta   90.00
_cell.angle_gamma   90.00
#
_symmetry.space_group_name_H-M   'P 1'
#
loop_
_entity.id
_entity.type
_entity.pdbx_description
1 polymer ?
#
loop_
_entity_poly.entity_id
_entity_poly.type
_entity_poly.pdbx_seq_one_letter_code
_entity_poly.pdbx_strand_id
1 'polypeptide(L)'
;LVEHILLCKMAFTKTLCQVNGISGVSFELSDLIGEKKVDTSVYNAESFSTIGDNFMEASYSVTIYTPDNTGKRLDKHTTEIDALSYKAPEEQIMEALRNSQEWKSPIDKDVDILDIYVLDRVCYVNFSKTFLDHVGDYDDKVIIYSLVDSLTELSDVDGVVFEVEGSQDLVYGENLDFSETYTANYSMCN
;
A
#
# COMPACT_ATOMS: atom_id res chain seq x y z
N LEU A 1 -8.94 -3.32 7.52
CA LEU A 1 -8.85 -4.54 8.37
C LEU A 1 -10.17 -5.32 8.42
N VAL A 2 -11.33 -4.63 8.63
CA VAL A 2 -12.65 -5.29 8.71
C VAL A 2 -13.04 -5.91 7.36
N GLU A 3 -12.73 -5.27 6.28
CA GLU A 3 -13.02 -5.71 4.90
C GLU A 3 -12.20 -6.94 4.52
N HIS A 4 -10.91 -6.96 4.83
CA HIS A 4 -10.07 -8.14 4.61
C HIS A 4 -10.57 -9.37 5.39
N ILE A 5 -10.99 -9.19 6.63
CA ILE A 5 -11.58 -10.25 7.44
C ILE A 5 -12.86 -10.79 6.78
N LEU A 6 -13.70 -9.90 6.25
CA LEU A 6 -14.93 -10.30 5.57
C LEU A 6 -14.65 -11.06 4.27
N LEU A 7 -13.69 -10.60 3.46
CA LEU A 7 -13.24 -11.30 2.25
C LEU A 7 -12.67 -12.69 2.55
N CYS A 8 -11.84 -12.80 3.59
CA CYS A 8 -11.32 -14.09 4.04
C CYS A 8 -12.46 -15.03 4.47
N LYS A 9 -13.41 -14.55 5.27
CA LYS A 9 -14.59 -15.33 5.68
C LYS A 9 -15.39 -15.80 4.47
N MET A 10 -15.61 -14.92 3.49
CA MET A 10 -16.31 -15.25 2.25
C MET A 10 -15.56 -16.30 1.44
N ALA A 11 -14.26 -16.14 1.23
CA ALA A 11 -13.43 -17.08 0.48
C ALA A 11 -13.42 -18.46 1.12
N PHE A 12 -13.17 -18.54 2.43
CA PHE A 12 -13.20 -19.82 3.17
C PHE A 12 -14.57 -20.46 3.14
N THR A 13 -15.64 -19.70 3.38
CA THR A 13 -17.00 -20.25 3.37
C THR A 13 -17.36 -20.80 2.00
N LYS A 14 -17.14 -20.02 0.93
CA LYS A 14 -17.45 -20.47 -0.43
C LYS A 14 -16.64 -21.69 -0.84
N THR A 15 -15.37 -21.77 -0.43
CA THR A 15 -14.52 -22.93 -0.74
C THR A 15 -14.93 -24.16 0.05
N LEU A 16 -15.13 -24.05 1.37
CA LEU A 16 -15.45 -25.17 2.23
C LEU A 16 -16.85 -25.73 1.97
N CYS A 17 -17.84 -24.89 1.69
CA CYS A 17 -19.19 -25.31 1.36
C CYS A 17 -19.30 -26.05 0.01
N GLN A 18 -18.25 -26.10 -0.82
CA GLN A 18 -18.18 -26.98 -2.00
C GLN A 18 -17.86 -28.43 -1.63
N VAL A 19 -17.40 -28.68 -0.42
CA VAL A 19 -17.10 -30.04 0.05
C VAL A 19 -18.39 -30.72 0.52
N ASN A 20 -18.67 -31.93 0.02
CA ASN A 20 -19.84 -32.68 0.41
C ASN A 20 -19.88 -32.92 1.93
N GLY A 21 -21.00 -32.55 2.55
CA GLY A 21 -21.21 -32.68 4.00
C GLY A 21 -20.91 -31.44 4.82
N ILE A 22 -20.34 -30.35 4.23
CA ILE A 22 -20.17 -29.08 4.88
C ILE A 22 -21.29 -28.12 4.45
N SER A 23 -22.21 -27.84 5.38
CA SER A 23 -23.35 -26.93 5.14
C SER A 23 -23.13 -25.52 5.68
N GLY A 24 -22.10 -25.31 6.51
CA GLY A 24 -21.78 -24.00 7.06
C GLY A 24 -20.43 -23.95 7.75
N VAL A 25 -19.92 -22.75 7.93
CA VAL A 25 -18.60 -22.44 8.51
C VAL A 25 -18.78 -21.37 9.59
N SER A 26 -18.18 -21.56 10.74
CA SER A 26 -18.06 -20.51 11.77
C SER A 26 -16.60 -20.13 11.95
N PHE A 27 -16.35 -18.89 12.38
CA PHE A 27 -15.00 -18.36 12.52
C PHE A 27 -14.71 -17.98 13.96
N GLU A 28 -13.57 -18.40 14.45
CA GLU A 28 -12.99 -17.91 15.70
C GLU A 28 -11.79 -17.05 15.34
N LEU A 29 -11.83 -15.75 15.67
CA LEU A 29 -10.77 -14.81 15.41
C LEU A 29 -10.08 -14.46 16.71
N SER A 30 -8.76 -14.50 16.74
CA SER A 30 -7.94 -14.02 17.85
C SER A 30 -7.18 -12.78 17.38
N ASP A 31 -7.16 -11.73 18.20
CA ASP A 31 -6.28 -10.59 17.96
C ASP A 31 -4.84 -10.91 18.36
N LEU A 32 -3.90 -10.00 18.04
CA LEU A 32 -2.48 -10.14 18.38
C LEU A 32 -2.21 -10.16 19.90
N ILE A 33 -3.18 -9.76 20.72
CA ILE A 33 -3.07 -9.73 22.18
C ILE A 33 -3.67 -11.01 22.80
N GLY A 34 -4.24 -11.89 21.97
CA GLY A 34 -4.82 -13.17 22.41
C GLY A 34 -6.25 -13.05 22.92
N GLU A 35 -6.91 -11.89 22.80
CA GLU A 35 -8.34 -11.78 23.06
C GLU A 35 -9.13 -12.45 21.93
N LYS A 36 -9.89 -13.46 22.30
CA LYS A 36 -10.74 -14.20 21.37
C LYS A 36 -12.04 -13.43 21.12
N LYS A 37 -12.25 -12.99 19.89
CA LYS A 37 -13.58 -12.59 19.41
C LYS A 37 -14.22 -13.78 18.70
N VAL A 38 -15.15 -14.43 19.39
CA VAL A 38 -15.91 -15.54 18.79
C VAL A 38 -17.05 -14.92 17.96
N ASP A 39 -16.99 -15.12 16.66
CA ASP A 39 -18.15 -14.87 15.79
C ASP A 39 -19.05 -16.09 15.85
N THR A 40 -20.17 -16.00 16.55
CA THR A 40 -21.14 -17.08 16.70
C THR A 40 -21.99 -17.31 15.45
N SER A 41 -21.84 -16.51 14.41
CA SER A 41 -22.55 -16.64 13.14
C SER A 41 -22.07 -17.87 12.39
N VAL A 42 -23.02 -18.61 11.81
CA VAL A 42 -22.74 -19.70 10.88
C VAL A 42 -22.99 -19.19 9.46
N TYR A 43 -21.96 -19.17 8.66
CA TYR A 43 -22.00 -18.75 7.28
C TYR A 43 -22.15 -19.94 6.36
N ASN A 44 -23.03 -19.88 5.36
CA ASN A 44 -23.22 -20.87 4.32
C ASN A 44 -22.87 -20.30 2.93
N ALA A 45 -22.99 -21.10 1.88
CA ALA A 45 -22.66 -20.66 0.52
C ALA A 45 -23.44 -19.42 0.05
N GLU A 46 -24.64 -19.18 0.60
CA GLU A 46 -25.53 -18.08 0.23
C GLU A 46 -25.34 -16.83 1.13
N SER A 47 -24.66 -16.98 2.27
CA SER A 47 -24.50 -15.90 3.26
C SER A 47 -23.85 -14.63 2.71
N PHE A 48 -23.13 -14.74 1.59
CA PHE A 48 -22.43 -13.63 0.93
C PHE A 48 -22.98 -13.33 -0.47
N SER A 49 -24.15 -13.85 -0.83
CA SER A 49 -24.72 -13.68 -2.18
C SER A 49 -25.09 -12.22 -2.50
N THR A 50 -25.47 -11.44 -1.48
CA THR A 50 -25.80 -10.00 -1.62
C THR A 50 -24.60 -9.08 -1.53
N ILE A 51 -23.46 -9.58 -1.06
CA ILE A 51 -22.22 -8.80 -0.93
C ILE A 51 -21.49 -8.72 -2.29
N GLY A 52 -21.65 -9.73 -3.14
CA GLY A 52 -20.95 -9.80 -4.43
C GLY A 52 -21.19 -8.64 -5.37
N ASP A 53 -22.42 -8.11 -5.41
CA ASP A 53 -22.76 -7.02 -6.33
C ASP A 53 -22.30 -5.64 -5.84
N ASN A 54 -22.12 -5.45 -4.51
CA ASN A 54 -21.62 -4.21 -3.93
C ASN A 54 -20.10 -4.22 -3.70
N PHE A 55 -19.46 -5.40 -3.70
CA PHE A 55 -18.01 -5.53 -3.57
C PHE A 55 -17.27 -5.33 -4.89
N MET A 56 -17.97 -5.39 -6.02
CA MET A 56 -17.37 -5.24 -7.34
C MET A 56 -16.98 -3.81 -7.69
N GLU A 57 -17.31 -2.84 -6.84
CA GLU A 57 -16.97 -1.41 -7.00
C GLU A 57 -16.21 -0.85 -5.79
N ALA A 58 -15.50 -1.68 -5.04
CA ALA A 58 -14.75 -1.21 -3.88
C ALA A 58 -13.41 -0.61 -4.29
N SER A 59 -13.43 0.43 -5.11
CA SER A 59 -12.31 1.35 -5.26
C SER A 59 -12.49 2.55 -4.33
N TYR A 60 -11.39 3.12 -3.88
CA TYR A 60 -11.37 4.38 -3.17
C TYR A 60 -10.25 5.27 -3.69
N SER A 61 -10.52 6.56 -3.72
CA SER A 61 -9.55 7.53 -4.20
C SER A 61 -8.51 7.84 -3.14
N VAL A 62 -7.24 7.86 -3.54
CA VAL A 62 -6.13 8.37 -2.71
C VAL A 62 -5.43 9.51 -3.44
N THR A 63 -4.87 10.44 -2.66
CA THR A 63 -4.00 11.47 -3.21
C THR A 63 -2.60 10.89 -3.38
N ILE A 64 -1.99 11.16 -4.52
CA ILE A 64 -0.58 10.88 -4.76
C ILE A 64 0.17 12.19 -5.08
N TYR A 65 1.43 12.21 -4.75
CA TYR A 65 2.29 13.37 -4.87
C TYR A 65 3.43 13.07 -5.83
N THR A 66 3.64 13.92 -6.81
CA THR A 66 4.65 13.70 -7.86
C THR A 66 5.49 14.95 -8.06
N PRO A 67 6.72 14.83 -8.58
CA PRO A 67 7.54 15.98 -8.91
C PRO A 67 6.83 16.93 -9.88
N ASP A 68 6.82 18.20 -9.57
CA ASP A 68 6.32 19.25 -10.47
C ASP A 68 7.22 19.42 -11.70
N ASN A 69 6.87 20.34 -12.58
CA ASN A 69 7.66 20.60 -13.79
C ASN A 69 9.05 21.18 -13.50
N THR A 70 9.27 21.76 -12.31
CA THR A 70 10.56 22.30 -11.89
C THR A 70 11.45 21.30 -11.19
N GLY A 71 10.90 20.16 -10.74
CA GLY A 71 11.58 19.16 -9.93
C GLY A 71 11.90 19.60 -8.51
N LYS A 72 11.27 20.69 -8.02
CA LYS A 72 11.55 21.29 -6.71
C LYS A 72 10.39 21.26 -5.74
N ARG A 73 9.19 20.95 -6.23
CA ARG A 73 7.96 20.88 -5.45
C ARG A 73 7.14 19.65 -5.86
N LEU A 74 6.06 19.42 -5.13
CA LEU A 74 5.14 18.32 -5.36
C LEU A 74 3.81 18.84 -5.91
N ASP A 75 3.36 18.24 -6.98
CA ASP A 75 2.00 18.37 -7.50
C ASP A 75 1.12 17.23 -6.95
N LYS A 76 -0.17 17.53 -6.72
CA LYS A 76 -1.17 16.56 -6.22
C LYS A 76 -1.98 15.98 -7.36
N HIS A 77 -2.13 14.67 -7.33
CA HIS A 77 -2.98 13.93 -8.24
C HIS A 77 -3.89 12.99 -7.45
N THR A 78 -4.90 12.45 -8.10
CA THR A 78 -5.78 11.45 -7.50
C THR A 78 -5.67 10.16 -8.31
N THR A 79 -5.54 9.04 -7.63
CA THR A 79 -5.61 7.70 -8.21
C THR A 79 -6.65 6.86 -7.50
N GLU A 80 -7.14 5.82 -8.15
CA GLU A 80 -8.08 4.85 -7.58
C GLU A 80 -7.29 3.63 -7.09
N ILE A 81 -7.60 3.20 -5.88
CA ILE A 81 -7.11 1.96 -5.29
C ILE A 81 -8.23 0.93 -5.33
N ASP A 82 -7.96 -0.20 -5.92
CA ASP A 82 -8.88 -1.34 -5.93
C ASP A 82 -8.71 -2.17 -4.64
N ALA A 83 -9.69 -2.05 -3.74
CA ALA A 83 -9.70 -2.77 -2.47
C ALA A 83 -9.84 -4.29 -2.64
N LEU A 84 -10.23 -4.77 -3.81
CA LEU A 84 -10.36 -6.19 -4.14
C LEU A 84 -9.16 -6.75 -4.92
N SER A 85 -8.20 -5.88 -5.25
CA SER A 85 -6.97 -6.30 -5.91
C SER A 85 -6.23 -7.34 -5.06
N TYR A 86 -5.55 -8.28 -5.72
CA TYR A 86 -4.57 -9.16 -5.06
C TYR A 86 -3.31 -8.40 -4.62
N LYS A 87 -3.10 -7.18 -5.15
CA LYS A 87 -2.02 -6.28 -4.77
C LYS A 87 -2.41 -5.47 -3.55
N ALA A 88 -1.50 -5.34 -2.61
CA ALA A 88 -1.69 -4.49 -1.45
C ALA A 88 -1.86 -3.00 -1.86
N PRO A 89 -2.56 -2.17 -1.07
CA PRO A 89 -2.75 -0.76 -1.38
C PRO A 89 -1.45 0.00 -1.62
N GLU A 90 -0.41 -0.26 -0.83
CA GLU A 90 0.92 0.34 -0.98
C GLU A 90 1.57 -0.04 -2.32
N GLU A 91 1.41 -1.28 -2.78
CA GLU A 91 1.89 -1.71 -4.10
C GLU A 91 1.18 -0.95 -5.22
N GLN A 92 -0.14 -0.74 -5.09
CA GLN A 92 -0.93 -0.03 -6.10
C GLN A 92 -0.54 1.45 -6.18
N ILE A 93 -0.24 2.11 -5.02
CA ILE A 93 0.28 3.48 -4.99
C ILE A 93 1.63 3.55 -5.71
N MET A 94 2.54 2.63 -5.41
CA MET A 94 3.86 2.61 -6.04
C MET A 94 3.76 2.37 -7.55
N GLU A 95 2.84 1.53 -7.99
CA GLU A 95 2.56 1.34 -9.42
C GLU A 95 1.98 2.60 -10.08
N ALA A 96 1.07 3.30 -9.42
CA ALA A 96 0.51 4.56 -9.93
C ALA A 96 1.61 5.62 -10.08
N LEU A 97 2.50 5.74 -9.09
CA LEU A 97 3.64 6.66 -9.15
C LEU A 97 4.62 6.32 -10.28
N ARG A 98 4.87 5.03 -10.52
CA ARG A 98 5.85 4.56 -11.50
C ARG A 98 5.35 4.58 -12.94
N ASN A 99 4.09 4.19 -13.16
CA ASN A 99 3.59 3.83 -14.49
C ASN A 99 2.68 4.87 -15.14
N SER A 100 2.38 5.97 -14.47
CA SER A 100 1.52 6.99 -15.06
C SER A 100 2.15 7.65 -16.29
N GLN A 101 1.29 7.99 -17.24
CA GLN A 101 1.64 8.83 -18.38
C GLN A 101 1.12 10.27 -18.22
N GLU A 102 0.38 10.53 -17.16
CA GLU A 102 -0.26 11.83 -16.90
C GLU A 102 0.62 12.76 -16.05
N TRP A 103 1.52 12.19 -15.26
CA TRP A 103 2.45 12.93 -14.40
C TRP A 103 3.87 12.34 -14.43
N LYS A 104 4.80 13.10 -13.89
CA LYS A 104 6.19 12.67 -13.81
C LYS A 104 6.38 11.64 -12.70
N SER A 105 7.07 10.55 -13.01
CA SER A 105 7.41 9.55 -12.02
C SER A 105 8.58 10.01 -11.15
N PRO A 106 8.51 9.82 -9.81
CA PRO A 106 9.65 10.00 -8.93
C PRO A 106 10.63 8.81 -8.99
N ILE A 107 10.27 7.74 -9.68
CA ILE A 107 11.05 6.49 -9.76
C ILE A 107 11.38 6.22 -11.22
N ASP A 108 12.64 5.95 -11.51
CA ASP A 108 13.05 5.52 -12.84
C ASP A 108 12.49 4.13 -13.17
N LYS A 109 12.28 3.88 -14.45
CA LYS A 109 11.75 2.60 -14.94
C LYS A 109 12.67 1.42 -14.67
N ASP A 110 13.96 1.68 -14.55
CA ASP A 110 15.00 0.68 -14.31
C ASP A 110 15.17 0.34 -12.83
N VAL A 111 14.44 1.02 -11.94
CA VAL A 111 14.42 0.71 -10.50
C VAL A 111 13.42 -0.40 -10.24
N ASP A 112 13.86 -1.49 -9.66
CA ASP A 112 12.96 -2.54 -9.18
C ASP A 112 12.56 -2.27 -7.71
N ILE A 113 11.28 -2.47 -7.40
CA ILE A 113 10.77 -2.58 -6.04
C ILE A 113 10.90 -4.05 -5.67
N LEU A 114 11.85 -4.35 -4.78
CA LEU A 114 12.18 -5.72 -4.40
C LEU A 114 11.18 -6.27 -3.37
N ASP A 115 10.71 -5.40 -2.48
CA ASP A 115 9.71 -5.72 -1.48
C ASP A 115 9.00 -4.45 -1.01
N ILE A 116 7.72 -4.56 -0.62
CA ILE A 116 6.97 -3.50 0.03
C ILE A 116 5.93 -4.12 0.97
N TYR A 117 5.86 -3.63 2.20
CA TYR A 117 4.90 -4.09 3.19
C TYR A 117 4.68 -3.06 4.30
N VAL A 118 3.56 -3.18 5.02
CA VAL A 118 3.24 -2.35 6.18
C VAL A 118 3.33 -3.18 7.46
N LEU A 119 4.13 -2.73 8.42
CA LEU A 119 4.26 -3.31 9.74
C LEU A 119 4.20 -2.21 10.81
N ASP A 120 3.36 -2.38 11.83
CA ASP A 120 3.21 -1.42 12.93
C ASP A 120 3.01 0.04 12.48
N ARG A 121 2.21 0.23 11.40
CA ARG A 121 1.90 1.50 10.76
C ARG A 121 3.09 2.18 10.05
N VAL A 122 4.15 1.45 9.79
CA VAL A 122 5.30 1.89 8.99
C VAL A 122 5.33 1.09 7.71
N CYS A 123 5.37 1.78 6.56
CA CYS A 123 5.56 1.18 5.25
C CYS A 123 7.06 1.02 4.97
N TYR A 124 7.49 -0.19 4.74
CA TYR A 124 8.86 -0.52 4.36
C TYR A 124 8.92 -0.70 2.85
N VAL A 125 9.82 0.02 2.19
CA VAL A 125 10.00 -0.06 0.74
C VAL A 125 11.45 -0.40 0.43
N ASN A 126 11.67 -1.58 -0.14
CA ASN A 126 12.99 -2.06 -0.51
C ASN A 126 13.20 -1.96 -2.02
N PHE A 127 14.18 -1.19 -2.42
CA PHE A 127 14.53 -0.96 -3.83
C PHE A 127 15.78 -1.71 -4.26
N SER A 128 15.90 -1.92 -5.56
CA SER A 128 17.17 -2.28 -6.19
C SER A 128 18.18 -1.14 -6.09
N LYS A 129 19.47 -1.48 -6.22
CA LYS A 129 20.57 -0.52 -6.12
C LYS A 129 20.46 0.66 -7.09
N THR A 130 19.79 0.47 -8.22
CA THR A 130 19.55 1.51 -9.23
C THR A 130 18.73 2.70 -8.68
N PHE A 131 18.03 2.54 -7.56
CA PHE A 131 17.33 3.65 -6.90
C PHE A 131 18.28 4.75 -6.41
N LEU A 132 19.54 4.41 -6.13
CA LEU A 132 20.56 5.38 -5.72
C LEU A 132 21.07 6.25 -6.88
N ASP A 133 20.75 5.87 -8.11
CA ASP A 133 21.07 6.66 -9.28
C ASP A 133 19.99 7.73 -9.45
N HIS A 134 20.39 8.98 -9.67
CA HIS A 134 19.44 10.10 -9.74
C HIS A 134 18.43 9.96 -10.87
N VAL A 135 17.16 10.27 -10.60
CA VAL A 135 16.10 10.38 -11.59
C VAL A 135 16.02 11.82 -12.10
N GLY A 136 16.57 12.07 -13.26
CA GLY A 136 16.45 13.38 -13.94
C GLY A 136 17.02 14.55 -13.13
N ASP A 137 16.41 15.74 -13.26
CA ASP A 137 16.81 16.98 -12.58
C ASP A 137 15.97 17.28 -11.34
N TYR A 138 15.49 16.25 -10.63
CA TYR A 138 14.67 16.43 -9.43
C TYR A 138 15.55 16.58 -8.18
N ASP A 139 15.13 17.42 -7.26
CA ASP A 139 15.74 17.47 -5.92
C ASP A 139 15.49 16.13 -5.19
N ASP A 140 16.50 15.60 -4.51
CA ASP A 140 16.42 14.34 -3.76
C ASP A 140 15.24 14.30 -2.78
N LYS A 141 14.98 15.43 -2.09
CA LYS A 141 13.84 15.54 -1.19
C LYS A 141 12.50 15.42 -1.90
N VAL A 142 12.40 15.92 -3.12
CA VAL A 142 11.17 15.82 -3.91
C VAL A 142 10.90 14.37 -4.27
N ILE A 143 11.93 13.61 -4.64
CA ILE A 143 11.80 12.19 -4.91
C ILE A 143 11.31 11.44 -3.66
N ILE A 144 12.00 11.59 -2.54
CA ILE A 144 11.68 10.88 -1.30
C ILE A 144 10.29 11.28 -0.79
N TYR A 145 9.96 12.58 -0.71
CA TYR A 145 8.65 13.01 -0.20
C TYR A 145 7.50 12.77 -1.17
N SER A 146 7.76 12.60 -2.46
CA SER A 146 6.77 12.07 -3.40
C SER A 146 6.28 10.69 -2.98
N LEU A 147 7.20 9.81 -2.56
CA LEU A 147 6.88 8.47 -2.08
C LEU A 147 6.24 8.50 -0.69
N VAL A 148 6.87 9.23 0.25
CA VAL A 148 6.40 9.33 1.65
C VAL A 148 5.00 9.89 1.73
N ASP A 149 4.75 11.07 1.12
CA ASP A 149 3.47 11.75 1.21
C ASP A 149 2.35 10.93 0.54
N SER A 150 2.67 10.19 -0.54
CA SER A 150 1.71 9.31 -1.21
C SER A 150 1.38 8.07 -0.39
N LEU A 151 2.36 7.41 0.21
CA LEU A 151 2.14 6.20 1.00
C LEU A 151 1.43 6.51 2.34
N THR A 152 1.71 7.67 2.94
CA THR A 152 1.06 8.11 4.18
C THR A 152 -0.38 8.60 4.00
N GLU A 153 -0.91 8.67 2.78
CA GLU A 153 -2.36 8.82 2.53
C GLU A 153 -3.15 7.55 2.87
N LEU A 154 -2.49 6.41 2.99
CA LEU A 154 -3.12 5.20 3.51
C LEU A 154 -3.37 5.34 5.02
N SER A 155 -4.58 5.03 5.45
CA SER A 155 -5.04 5.23 6.84
C SER A 155 -4.29 4.42 7.89
N ASP A 156 -3.55 3.40 7.48
CA ASP A 156 -2.75 2.50 8.31
C ASP A 156 -1.24 2.74 8.19
N VAL A 157 -0.82 3.83 7.53
CA VAL A 157 0.59 4.22 7.36
C VAL A 157 0.85 5.59 7.97
N ASP A 158 1.67 5.65 9.02
CA ASP A 158 2.11 6.88 9.67
C ASP A 158 3.51 7.33 9.23
N GLY A 159 4.30 6.41 8.66
CA GLY A 159 5.65 6.70 8.21
C GLY A 159 6.18 5.67 7.22
N VAL A 160 7.31 6.00 6.60
CA VAL A 160 7.96 5.18 5.57
C VAL A 160 9.43 4.98 5.92
N VAL A 161 9.91 3.77 5.75
CA VAL A 161 11.32 3.38 5.85
C VAL A 161 11.77 2.88 4.50
N PHE A 162 12.91 3.37 4.04
CA PHE A 162 13.50 2.96 2.78
C PHE A 162 14.65 1.99 2.99
N GLU A 163 14.72 1.00 2.12
CA GLU A 163 15.80 0.03 2.05
C GLU A 163 16.32 -0.05 0.62
N VAL A 164 17.59 -0.33 0.47
CA VAL A 164 18.19 -0.67 -0.83
C VAL A 164 18.95 -1.98 -0.66
N GLU A 165 18.55 -3.01 -1.43
CA GLU A 165 19.07 -4.38 -1.30
C GLU A 165 19.00 -4.90 0.15
N GLY A 166 17.93 -4.50 0.89
CA GLY A 166 17.70 -4.87 2.30
C GLY A 166 18.55 -4.11 3.32
N SER A 167 19.25 -3.04 2.92
CA SER A 167 20.04 -2.20 3.83
C SER A 167 19.36 -0.85 4.04
N GLN A 168 19.31 -0.40 5.30
CA GLN A 168 18.91 0.95 5.73
C GLN A 168 20.13 1.83 6.04
N ASP A 169 21.34 1.26 6.13
CA ASP A 169 22.58 2.00 6.44
C ASP A 169 23.12 2.68 5.18
N LEU A 170 22.36 3.62 4.65
CA LEU A 170 22.61 4.33 3.38
C LEU A 170 22.15 5.78 3.48
N VAL A 171 22.82 6.63 2.74
CA VAL A 171 22.42 8.04 2.54
C VAL A 171 22.04 8.25 1.07
N TYR A 172 20.81 8.73 0.82
CA TYR A 172 20.35 9.08 -0.50
C TYR A 172 20.65 10.56 -0.77
N GLY A 173 21.29 10.81 -1.91
CA GLY A 173 21.76 12.17 -2.25
C GLY A 173 22.75 12.70 -1.22
N GLU A 174 22.57 13.97 -0.82
CA GLU A 174 23.51 14.63 0.10
C GLU A 174 23.22 14.34 1.58
N ASN A 175 21.95 14.19 1.99
CA ASN A 175 21.58 14.25 3.41
C ASN A 175 20.36 13.43 3.83
N LEU A 176 19.85 12.52 3.01
CA LEU A 176 18.67 11.72 3.34
C LEU A 176 19.09 10.35 3.86
N ASP A 177 19.07 10.19 5.18
CA ASP A 177 19.53 8.99 5.89
C ASP A 177 18.38 7.96 5.95
N PHE A 178 18.57 6.80 5.32
CA PHE A 178 17.56 5.74 5.28
C PHE A 178 17.44 4.94 6.59
N SER A 179 18.32 5.18 7.57
CA SER A 179 18.15 4.66 8.93
C SER A 179 17.01 5.35 9.69
N GLU A 180 16.47 6.48 9.16
CA GLU A 180 15.38 7.22 9.76
C GLU A 180 14.02 6.80 9.18
N THR A 181 12.96 6.94 9.99
CA THR A 181 11.58 6.82 9.52
C THR A 181 11.11 8.19 9.03
N TYR A 182 10.68 8.26 7.79
CA TYR A 182 10.14 9.47 7.18
C TYR A 182 8.65 9.59 7.43
N THR A 183 8.20 10.78 7.82
CA THR A 183 6.77 11.12 7.98
C THR A 183 6.36 12.17 6.97
N ALA A 184 5.07 12.30 6.68
CA ALA A 184 4.56 13.24 5.69
C ALA A 184 5.06 14.67 5.87
N ASN A 185 5.34 15.34 4.75
CA ASN A 185 5.80 16.72 4.73
C ASN A 185 5.14 17.54 3.61
N TYR A 186 3.89 17.87 3.80
CA TYR A 186 3.09 18.61 2.83
C TYR A 186 3.54 20.07 2.58
N SER A 187 4.57 20.55 3.27
CA SER A 187 5.12 21.89 3.02
C SER A 187 5.78 22.03 1.65
N MET A 188 6.10 20.91 1.00
CA MET A 188 6.67 20.86 -0.34
C MET A 188 5.62 20.91 -1.45
N CYS A 189 4.33 20.79 -1.13
CA CYS A 189 3.25 20.81 -2.10
C CYS A 189 2.96 22.20 -2.66
N ASN A 190 2.51 22.25 -3.92
CA ASN A 190 2.00 23.45 -4.58
C ASN A 190 0.59 23.80 -4.09
#